data_309a2225705c8d61138bdb806c2726ec
#
_entry.id   309a2225705c8d61138bdb806c2726ec
#
_cell.length_a   1.000
_cell.length_b   1.000
_cell.length_c   1.000
_cell.angle_alpha   90.00
_cell.angle_beta   90.00
_cell.angle_gamma   90.00
#
_symmetry.space_group_name_H-M   'P 1'
#
loop_
_entity.id
_entity.type
_entity.pdbx_description
1 polymer ?
#
loop_
_entity_poly.entity_id
_entity_poly.type
_entity_poly.pdbx_seq_one_letter_code
_entity_poly.pdbx_strand_id
1 'polypeptide(L)'
;MIFIIISLWQADRTILLTTHFMEEADVLGDRIAIMSRGEVQCYGSPFFLKKRFGQGYTLHVAKGGRFKDVEKCSEIISSKVSGSELLENNSEEVLYRLDNDQSGKFPDLFLELEANKAELDIANFGLDLTTMDDVFLKIGELERKNNGDEVAISDNVSSMHCYT
;
A
#
# COMPACT_ATOMS: atom_id res chain seq x y z
N MET A 1 -5.19 -16.77 -8.66
CA MET A 1 -6.65 -16.59 -8.88
C MET A 1 -7.23 -16.00 -7.61
N ILE A 2 -8.10 -15.01 -7.71
CA ILE A 2 -8.72 -14.35 -6.57
C ILE A 2 -10.20 -14.66 -6.56
N PHE A 3 -10.74 -14.96 -5.37
CA PHE A 3 -12.16 -15.05 -5.12
C PHE A 3 -12.62 -13.81 -4.37
N ILE A 4 -13.68 -13.19 -4.86
CA ILE A 4 -14.30 -12.02 -4.27
C ILE A 4 -15.68 -12.43 -3.78
N ILE A 5 -16.00 -12.06 -2.56
CA ILE A 5 -17.33 -12.23 -1.98
C ILE A 5 -17.97 -10.84 -1.88
N ILE A 6 -19.05 -10.65 -2.60
CA ILE A 6 -19.84 -9.43 -2.59
C ILE A 6 -21.15 -9.72 -1.87
N SER A 7 -21.46 -8.97 -0.82
CA SER A 7 -22.75 -9.04 -0.13
C SER A 7 -23.66 -7.95 -0.66
N LEU A 8 -24.69 -8.32 -1.41
CA LEU A 8 -25.70 -7.37 -1.88
C LEU A 8 -26.72 -7.10 -0.77
N TRP A 9 -26.63 -5.94 -0.15
CA TRP A 9 -27.43 -5.51 1.01
C TRP A 9 -28.96 -5.49 0.76
N GLN A 10 -29.38 -5.39 -0.49
CA GLN A 10 -30.81 -5.28 -0.84
C GLN A 10 -31.49 -6.61 -1.22
N ALA A 11 -30.76 -7.71 -1.36
CA ALA A 11 -31.32 -8.93 -1.94
C ALA A 11 -31.09 -10.20 -1.12
N ASP A 12 -30.52 -10.11 0.07
CA ASP A 12 -30.14 -11.28 0.90
C ASP A 12 -29.36 -12.35 0.09
N ARG A 13 -28.48 -11.88 -0.78
CA ARG A 13 -27.69 -12.71 -1.70
C ARG A 13 -26.21 -12.45 -1.53
N THR A 14 -25.46 -13.51 -1.54
CA THR A 14 -24.00 -13.48 -1.64
C THR A 14 -23.59 -13.84 -3.05
N ILE A 15 -22.71 -13.03 -3.65
CA ILE A 15 -22.14 -13.29 -4.96
C ILE A 15 -20.68 -13.69 -4.75
N LEU A 16 -20.30 -14.83 -5.31
CA LEU A 16 -18.93 -15.25 -5.40
C LEU A 16 -18.43 -14.97 -6.81
N LEU A 17 -17.44 -14.07 -6.93
CA LEU A 17 -16.82 -13.72 -8.19
C LEU A 17 -15.38 -14.20 -8.19
N THR A 18 -14.90 -14.70 -9.32
CA THR A 18 -13.47 -15.01 -9.53
C THR A 18 -12.90 -14.08 -10.59
N THR A 19 -11.78 -13.47 -10.30
CA THR A 19 -11.10 -12.55 -11.23
C THR A 19 -9.58 -12.70 -11.10
N HIS A 20 -8.87 -12.17 -12.09
CA HIS A 20 -7.42 -11.93 -12.02
C HIS A 20 -7.11 -10.42 -12.04
N PHE A 21 -8.13 -9.57 -12.07
CA PHE A 21 -7.98 -8.12 -12.00
C PHE A 21 -8.09 -7.65 -10.55
N MET A 22 -6.99 -7.12 -10.02
CA MET A 22 -6.91 -6.68 -8.62
C MET A 22 -7.77 -5.46 -8.33
N GLU A 23 -7.90 -4.57 -9.31
CA GLU A 23 -8.74 -3.37 -9.21
C GLU A 23 -10.23 -3.73 -9.06
N GLU A 24 -10.70 -4.75 -9.81
CA GLU A 24 -12.08 -5.24 -9.65
C GLU A 24 -12.28 -5.83 -8.25
N ALA A 25 -11.30 -6.59 -7.76
CA ALA A 25 -11.34 -7.15 -6.43
C ALA A 25 -11.43 -6.07 -5.34
N ASP A 26 -10.66 -5.02 -5.50
CA ASP A 26 -10.59 -3.91 -4.55
C ASP A 26 -11.89 -3.10 -4.48
N VAL A 27 -12.49 -2.83 -5.64
CA VAL A 27 -13.69 -1.97 -5.74
C VAL A 27 -14.96 -2.74 -5.45
N LEU A 28 -15.07 -4.00 -5.89
CA LEU A 28 -16.31 -4.78 -5.82
C LEU A 28 -16.40 -5.67 -4.58
N GLY A 29 -15.26 -6.02 -3.97
CA GLY A 29 -15.22 -7.03 -2.94
C GLY A 29 -15.48 -6.53 -1.53
N ASP A 30 -16.50 -7.06 -0.85
CA ASP A 30 -16.60 -6.93 0.61
C ASP A 30 -15.56 -7.79 1.31
N ARG A 31 -15.29 -8.96 0.75
CA ARG A 31 -14.27 -9.91 1.19
C ARG A 31 -13.52 -10.46 -0.02
N ILE A 32 -12.22 -10.60 0.15
CA ILE A 32 -11.31 -11.12 -0.87
C ILE A 32 -10.59 -12.33 -0.30
N ALA A 33 -10.55 -13.42 -1.08
CA ALA A 33 -9.69 -14.56 -0.82
C ALA A 33 -8.67 -14.68 -1.95
N ILE A 34 -7.41 -14.64 -1.61
CA ILE A 34 -6.31 -14.84 -2.58
C ILE A 34 -5.91 -16.30 -2.54
N MET A 35 -6.00 -16.95 -3.71
CA MET A 35 -5.62 -18.35 -3.87
C MET A 35 -4.37 -18.48 -4.72
N SER A 36 -3.49 -19.37 -4.28
CA SER A 36 -2.35 -19.83 -5.04
C SER A 36 -2.17 -21.34 -4.88
N ARG A 37 -1.78 -22.02 -5.95
CA ARG A 37 -1.57 -23.48 -6.00
C ARG A 37 -2.72 -24.33 -5.44
N GLY A 38 -3.97 -23.83 -5.55
CA GLY A 38 -5.16 -24.54 -5.07
C GLY A 38 -5.50 -24.31 -3.59
N GLU A 39 -4.71 -23.52 -2.88
CA GLU A 39 -4.91 -23.19 -1.46
C GLU A 39 -5.23 -21.70 -1.25
N VAL A 40 -6.04 -21.41 -0.24
CA VAL A 40 -6.32 -20.04 0.18
C VAL A 40 -5.13 -19.53 1.01
N GLN A 41 -4.43 -18.53 0.49
CA GLN A 41 -3.26 -17.95 1.15
C GLN A 41 -3.64 -16.87 2.16
N CYS A 42 -4.64 -16.08 1.83
CA CYS A 42 -5.19 -15.10 2.75
C CYS A 42 -6.66 -14.80 2.43
N TYR A 43 -7.36 -14.28 3.43
CA TYR A 43 -8.76 -13.90 3.34
C TYR A 43 -9.03 -12.69 4.23
N GLY A 44 -9.82 -11.72 3.73
CA GLY A 44 -10.18 -10.55 4.52
C GLY A 44 -10.89 -9.47 3.70
N SER A 45 -11.18 -8.32 4.33
CA SER A 45 -11.61 -7.14 3.60
C SER A 45 -10.44 -6.54 2.81
N PRO A 46 -10.69 -5.79 1.71
CA PRO A 46 -9.63 -5.09 0.98
C PRO A 46 -8.73 -4.26 1.89
N PHE A 47 -9.34 -3.49 2.79
CA PHE A 47 -8.61 -2.67 3.74
C PHE A 47 -7.72 -3.49 4.69
N PHE A 48 -8.24 -4.60 5.22
CA PHE A 48 -7.47 -5.49 6.08
C PHE A 48 -6.25 -6.08 5.35
N LEU A 49 -6.46 -6.55 4.11
CA LEU A 49 -5.38 -7.14 3.31
C LEU A 49 -4.31 -6.11 2.96
N LYS A 50 -4.71 -4.90 2.55
CA LYS A 50 -3.79 -3.79 2.29
C LYS A 50 -3.00 -3.37 3.54
N LYS A 51 -3.66 -3.30 4.69
CA LYS A 51 -2.99 -2.97 5.95
C LYS A 51 -2.01 -4.07 6.40
N ARG A 52 -2.35 -5.33 6.16
CA ARG A 52 -1.57 -6.48 6.66
C ARG A 52 -0.40 -6.86 5.75
N PHE A 53 -0.61 -6.82 4.46
CA PHE A 53 0.36 -7.29 3.44
C PHE A 53 0.89 -6.16 2.57
N GLY A 54 0.27 -4.99 2.62
CA GLY A 54 0.74 -3.83 1.89
C GLY A 54 2.09 -3.33 2.39
N GLN A 55 2.78 -2.60 1.52
CA GLN A 55 4.11 -2.06 1.81
C GLN A 55 4.07 -0.70 2.51
N GLY A 56 2.95 -0.34 3.14
CA GLY A 56 2.77 0.94 3.79
C GLY A 56 1.89 1.91 2.99
N TYR A 57 2.16 3.19 3.14
CA TYR A 57 1.48 4.25 2.42
C TYR A 57 2.43 4.88 1.40
N THR A 58 1.87 5.34 0.29
CA THR A 58 2.61 6.14 -0.70
C THR A 58 2.19 7.60 -0.56
N LEU A 59 3.12 8.45 -0.20
CA LEU A 59 2.94 9.90 -0.19
C LEU A 59 3.32 10.45 -1.56
N HIS A 60 2.35 11.03 -2.23
CA HIS A 60 2.52 11.76 -3.49
C HIS A 60 2.73 13.24 -3.18
N VAL A 61 3.82 13.81 -3.66
CA VAL A 61 4.10 15.25 -3.57
C VAL A 61 4.18 15.81 -4.98
N ALA A 62 3.08 16.43 -5.43
CA ALA A 62 3.02 17.08 -6.74
C ALA A 62 3.83 18.37 -6.74
N LYS A 63 4.69 18.51 -7.74
CA LYS A 63 5.59 19.67 -7.88
C LYS A 63 4.89 20.86 -8.50
N GLY A 64 5.17 22.04 -7.97
CA GLY A 64 4.88 23.30 -8.65
C GLY A 64 5.93 23.60 -9.73
N GLY A 65 5.71 24.67 -10.49
CA GLY A 65 6.58 25.01 -11.60
C GLY A 65 8.01 25.41 -11.22
N ARG A 66 8.27 25.69 -9.94
CA ARG A 66 9.58 26.08 -9.39
C ARG A 66 10.10 25.12 -8.32
N PHE A 67 9.50 23.93 -8.19
CA PHE A 67 9.96 22.94 -7.25
C PHE A 67 11.40 22.50 -7.59
N LYS A 68 12.34 22.71 -6.70
CA LYS A 68 13.77 22.44 -6.96
C LYS A 68 14.46 21.63 -5.88
N ASP A 69 13.87 21.52 -4.70
CA ASP A 69 14.57 21.02 -3.52
C ASP A 69 13.92 19.72 -3.00
N VAL A 70 14.21 18.62 -3.71
CA VAL A 70 13.79 17.27 -3.30
C VAL A 70 14.46 16.88 -1.98
N GLU A 71 15.71 17.30 -1.76
CA GLU A 71 16.48 16.97 -0.56
C GLU A 71 15.84 17.57 0.69
N LYS A 72 15.47 18.86 0.62
CA LYS A 72 14.76 19.53 1.72
C LYS A 72 13.38 18.92 1.98
N CYS A 73 12.64 18.54 0.94
CA CYS A 73 11.39 17.82 1.08
C CYS A 73 11.59 16.48 1.77
N SER A 74 12.60 15.72 1.36
CA SER A 74 12.96 14.43 1.97
C SER A 74 13.40 14.57 3.43
N GLU A 75 14.12 15.64 3.79
CA GLU A 75 14.51 15.94 5.16
C GLU A 75 13.29 16.21 6.06
N ILE A 76 12.33 16.99 5.58
CA ILE A 76 11.09 17.27 6.31
C ILE A 76 10.32 15.97 6.56
N ILE A 77 10.16 15.14 5.53
CA ILE A 77 9.43 13.87 5.62
C ILE A 77 10.13 12.93 6.59
N SER A 78 11.44 12.73 6.45
CA SER A 78 12.21 11.81 7.30
C SER A 78 12.33 12.27 8.74
N SER A 79 12.28 13.59 9.00
CA SER A 79 12.27 14.14 10.36
C SER A 79 10.99 13.79 11.13
N LYS A 80 9.86 13.63 10.44
CA LYS A 80 8.55 13.30 11.04
C LYS A 80 8.28 11.80 11.00
N VAL A 81 8.59 11.15 9.89
CA VAL A 81 8.32 9.73 9.64
C VAL A 81 9.64 9.02 9.39
N SER A 82 10.14 8.35 10.43
CA SER A 82 11.38 7.56 10.34
C SER A 82 11.16 6.38 9.39
N GLY A 83 12.15 6.08 8.54
CA GLY A 83 12.06 4.97 7.59
C GLY A 83 11.29 5.32 6.32
N SER A 84 11.01 6.60 6.07
CA SER A 84 10.50 7.05 4.77
C SER A 84 11.54 6.77 3.68
N GLU A 85 11.10 6.26 2.54
CA GLU A 85 11.95 5.91 1.40
C GLU A 85 11.48 6.66 0.16
N LEU A 86 12.40 7.29 -0.55
CA LEU A 86 12.13 7.91 -1.85
C LEU A 86 11.96 6.79 -2.88
N LEU A 87 10.74 6.66 -3.44
CA LEU A 87 10.43 5.66 -4.46
C LEU A 87 10.72 6.16 -5.86
N GLU A 88 10.26 7.37 -6.16
CA GLU A 88 10.34 7.94 -7.49
C GLU A 88 10.46 9.46 -7.40
N ASN A 89 11.19 10.02 -8.36
CA ASN A 89 11.31 11.46 -8.56
C ASN A 89 11.25 11.74 -10.05
N ASN A 90 10.09 12.11 -10.54
CA ASN A 90 9.86 12.46 -11.94
C ASN A 90 9.64 13.98 -12.11
N SER A 91 9.28 14.42 -13.32
CA SER A 91 9.08 15.86 -13.63
C SER A 91 7.88 16.48 -12.93
N GLU A 92 6.88 15.68 -12.55
CA GLU A 92 5.58 16.15 -12.06
C GLU A 92 5.40 15.94 -10.56
N GLU A 93 5.97 14.86 -10.02
CA GLU A 93 5.80 14.48 -8.63
C GLU A 93 7.02 13.79 -8.03
N VAL A 94 7.02 13.71 -6.71
CA VAL A 94 7.93 12.88 -5.90
C VAL A 94 7.11 11.92 -5.08
N LEU A 95 7.47 10.63 -5.12
CA LEU A 95 6.79 9.56 -4.39
C LEU A 95 7.66 9.07 -3.24
N TYR A 96 7.06 9.01 -2.05
CA TYR A 96 7.71 8.48 -0.86
C TYR A 96 6.89 7.32 -0.30
N ARG A 97 7.58 6.25 0.08
CA ARG A 97 7.00 5.19 0.90
C ARG A 97 7.05 5.59 2.37
N LEU A 98 5.91 5.48 3.06
CA LEU A 98 5.79 5.70 4.48
C LEU A 98 5.35 4.41 5.17
N ASP A 99 6.00 4.07 6.28
CA ASP A 99 5.72 2.85 7.02
C ASP A 99 4.34 2.91 7.73
N ASN A 100 3.63 1.79 7.73
CA ASN A 100 2.33 1.63 8.41
C ASN A 100 2.39 1.97 9.91
N ASP A 101 3.48 1.59 10.56
CA ASP A 101 3.65 1.76 12.01
C ASP A 101 3.79 3.24 12.43
N GLN A 102 4.05 4.11 11.46
CA GLN A 102 4.22 5.55 11.67
C GLN A 102 2.94 6.37 11.39
N SER A 103 1.81 5.71 11.10
CA SER A 103 0.55 6.40 10.71
C SER A 103 0.06 7.45 11.71
N GLY A 104 0.37 7.28 13.01
CA GLY A 104 0.07 8.27 14.04
C GLY A 104 0.80 9.62 13.89
N LYS A 105 1.87 9.66 13.09
CA LYS A 105 2.67 10.89 12.83
C LYS A 105 2.27 11.61 11.54
N PHE A 106 1.38 11.04 10.74
CA PHE A 106 0.96 11.64 9.47
C PHE A 106 0.27 13.00 9.64
N PRO A 107 -0.56 13.25 10.67
CA PRO A 107 -1.11 14.59 10.88
C PRO A 107 -0.02 15.67 11.04
N ASP A 108 1.03 15.38 11.83
CA ASP A 108 2.13 16.31 12.05
C ASP A 108 2.97 16.50 10.77
N LEU A 109 3.16 15.44 9.98
CA LEU A 109 3.80 15.51 8.67
C LEU A 109 3.03 16.42 7.71
N PHE A 110 1.69 16.27 7.65
CA PHE A 110 0.86 17.08 6.76
C PHE A 110 0.85 18.55 7.15
N LEU A 111 0.82 18.84 8.44
CA LEU A 111 0.94 20.22 8.92
C LEU A 111 2.28 20.85 8.52
N GLU A 112 3.36 20.09 8.62
CA GLU A 112 4.70 20.57 8.24
C GLU A 112 4.82 20.76 6.73
N LEU A 113 4.28 19.84 5.91
CA LEU A 113 4.25 19.98 4.45
C LEU A 113 3.42 21.17 4.02
N GLU A 114 2.27 21.41 4.64
CA GLU A 114 1.41 22.57 4.34
C GLU A 114 2.11 23.89 4.72
N ALA A 115 2.81 23.93 5.85
CA ALA A 115 3.58 25.11 6.28
C ALA A 115 4.73 25.45 5.31
N ASN A 116 5.37 24.45 4.72
CA ASN A 116 6.48 24.60 3.78
C ASN A 116 6.05 24.59 2.30
N LYS A 117 4.77 24.44 2.02
CA LYS A 117 4.21 24.30 0.67
C LYS A 117 4.59 25.42 -0.27
N ALA A 118 4.53 26.67 0.21
CA ALA A 118 4.88 27.84 -0.59
C ALA A 118 6.40 27.98 -0.80
N GLU A 119 7.21 27.62 0.18
CA GLU A 119 8.67 27.68 0.11
C GLU A 119 9.24 26.65 -0.84
N LEU A 120 8.73 25.41 -0.78
CA LEU A 120 9.14 24.30 -1.64
C LEU A 120 8.46 24.31 -3.01
N ASP A 121 7.50 25.19 -3.23
CA ASP A 121 6.63 25.21 -4.42
C ASP A 121 5.96 23.85 -4.66
N ILE A 122 5.35 23.29 -3.61
CA ILE A 122 4.53 22.09 -3.69
C ILE A 122 3.15 22.50 -4.20
N ALA A 123 2.70 21.92 -5.30
CA ALA A 123 1.37 22.17 -5.86
C ALA A 123 0.28 21.49 -5.00
N ASN A 124 0.48 20.23 -4.70
CA ASN A 124 -0.42 19.43 -3.87
C ASN A 124 0.34 18.23 -3.27
N PHE A 125 -0.25 17.61 -2.26
CA PHE A 125 0.23 16.32 -1.76
C PHE A 125 -0.96 15.45 -1.35
N GLY A 126 -0.78 14.14 -1.42
CA GLY A 126 -1.79 13.15 -1.07
C GLY A 126 -1.17 11.87 -0.57
N LEU A 127 -1.96 11.07 0.13
CA LEU A 127 -1.53 9.81 0.69
C LEU A 127 -2.42 8.69 0.14
N ASP A 128 -1.80 7.73 -0.50
CA ASP A 128 -2.46 6.54 -0.99
C ASP A 128 -2.07 5.33 -0.17
N LEU A 129 -3.04 4.46 0.05
CA LEU A 129 -2.79 3.14 0.61
C LEU A 129 -2.28 2.24 -0.51
N THR A 130 -1.38 1.33 -0.16
CA THR A 130 -0.92 0.24 -1.04
C THR A 130 -2.05 -0.37 -1.87
N THR A 131 -1.79 -0.69 -3.12
CA THR A 131 -2.77 -1.29 -4.04
C THR A 131 -3.00 -2.78 -3.73
N MET A 132 -4.08 -3.34 -4.27
CA MET A 132 -4.30 -4.80 -4.18
C MET A 132 -3.31 -5.59 -5.02
N ASP A 133 -2.74 -4.99 -6.08
CA ASP A 133 -1.67 -5.59 -6.87
C ASP A 133 -0.41 -5.81 -6.01
N ASP A 134 -0.03 -4.82 -5.20
CA ASP A 134 1.10 -4.93 -4.28
C ASP A 134 0.88 -6.04 -3.24
N VAL A 135 -0.34 -6.14 -2.71
CA VAL A 135 -0.74 -7.21 -1.79
C VAL A 135 -0.58 -8.58 -2.44
N PHE A 136 -1.07 -8.72 -3.68
CA PHE A 136 -0.98 -9.96 -4.43
C PHE A 136 0.47 -10.36 -4.72
N LEU A 137 1.29 -9.43 -5.17
CA LEU A 137 2.72 -9.64 -5.42
C LEU A 137 3.43 -10.06 -4.13
N LYS A 138 3.13 -9.40 -3.02
CA LYS A 138 3.74 -9.72 -1.72
C LYS A 138 3.40 -11.12 -1.23
N ILE A 139 2.14 -11.54 -1.39
CA ILE A 139 1.72 -12.90 -1.04
C ILE A 139 2.45 -13.92 -1.92
N GLY A 140 2.58 -13.66 -3.22
CA GLY A 140 3.33 -14.51 -4.13
C GLY A 140 4.82 -14.63 -3.78
N GLU A 141 5.44 -13.56 -3.27
CA GLU A 141 6.82 -13.57 -2.77
C GLU A 141 6.97 -14.41 -1.49
N LEU A 142 6.03 -14.25 -0.55
CA LEU A 142 6.02 -15.01 0.70
C LEU A 142 5.90 -16.53 0.44
N GLU A 143 5.09 -16.91 -0.53
CA GLU A 143 4.97 -18.32 -0.94
C GLU A 143 6.27 -18.88 -1.51
N ARG A 144 6.96 -18.13 -2.37
CA ARG A 144 8.25 -18.55 -2.93
C ARG A 144 9.28 -18.77 -1.84
N LYS A 145 9.37 -17.85 -0.88
CA LYS A 145 10.28 -17.97 0.28
C LYS A 145 9.97 -19.21 1.13
N ASN A 146 8.68 -19.49 1.37
CA ASN A 146 8.26 -20.64 2.17
C ASN A 146 8.52 -21.99 1.49
N ASN A 147 8.61 -22.03 0.16
CA ASN A 147 8.82 -23.25 -0.63
C ASN A 147 10.27 -23.49 -1.05
N GLY A 148 11.24 -22.73 -0.54
CA GLY A 148 12.67 -22.98 -0.76
C GLY A 148 13.23 -22.53 -2.10
N ASP A 149 12.49 -21.75 -2.89
CA ASP A 149 13.04 -21.08 -4.08
C ASP A 149 13.73 -19.79 -3.61
N GLU A 150 14.99 -19.91 -3.19
CA GLU A 150 15.81 -18.78 -2.72
C GLU A 150 16.01 -17.75 -3.82
N VAL A 151 15.45 -16.55 -3.61
CA VAL A 151 16.07 -15.30 -4.03
C VAL A 151 16.25 -14.46 -2.78
N ALA A 152 17.49 -14.22 -2.44
CA ALA A 152 17.93 -13.49 -1.26
C ALA A 152 17.40 -12.05 -1.27
N ILE A 153 16.44 -11.73 -0.41
CA ILE A 153 16.21 -10.40 0.14
C ILE A 153 15.73 -10.62 1.57
N SER A 154 16.42 -9.96 2.50
CA SER A 154 16.29 -10.08 3.95
C SER A 154 14.92 -9.72 4.50
N ASP A 155 14.51 -10.45 5.48
CA ASP A 155 13.97 -10.22 6.80
C ASP A 155 12.56 -10.71 7.12
N ASN A 156 12.57 -11.68 8.06
CA ASN A 156 11.62 -11.92 9.15
C ASN A 156 10.11 -11.93 8.86
N VAL A 157 9.58 -13.08 8.50
CA VAL A 157 8.16 -13.39 8.78
C VAL A 157 8.01 -14.84 9.23
N SER A 158 7.81 -14.99 10.53
CA SER A 158 7.36 -16.25 11.15
C SER A 158 5.99 -16.66 10.59
N SER A 159 5.83 -17.94 10.34
CA SER A 159 4.63 -18.70 9.93
C SER A 159 3.30 -18.00 10.23
N MET A 160 2.52 -17.67 9.19
CA MET A 160 1.22 -17.02 9.33
C MET A 160 0.12 -17.78 8.60
N HIS A 161 -0.64 -18.52 9.38
CA HIS A 161 -2.02 -18.83 9.02
C HIS A 161 -2.90 -17.71 9.59
N CYS A 162 -3.43 -16.86 8.72
CA CYS A 162 -4.38 -15.81 9.14
C CYS A 162 -5.81 -16.28 8.88
N TYR A 163 -6.43 -16.84 9.92
CA TYR A 163 -7.88 -16.97 10.00
C TYR A 163 -8.36 -16.02 11.10
N THR A 164 -9.05 -14.93 10.74
CA THR A 164 -10.06 -14.24 11.58
C THR A 164 -10.97 -13.41 10.71
#